data_62acbc64dca0fc376b59fc0d1527e71a
#
_entry.id   62acbc64dca0fc376b59fc0d1527e71a
#
_cell.length_a   1.000
_cell.length_b   1.000
_cell.length_c   1.000
_cell.angle_alpha   90.00
_cell.angle_beta   90.00
_cell.angle_gamma   90.00
#
_symmetry.space_group_name_H-M   'P 1'
#
loop_
_entity.id
_entity.type
_entity.pdbx_description
1 polymer ?
#
loop_
_entity_poly.entity_id
_entity_poly.type
_entity_poly.pdbx_seq_one_letter_code
_entity_poly.pdbx_strand_id
1 'polypeptide(L)'
;MGTTLENVIIPSIDAQSQWDILIDNGRVVSRVPSQPAPPFPPSLLLPPLCHPHVHLDKAYILTCNRPTSNGQPDYSSLMPQSGDFKEALTNTSAAKAQYTPKDLYLRGSQLLADSYRHGVTSMRAFVEVDAVTEFKTIDAAVKLKQDFAHLIRVQICMFAQDPIFSGDSGDRNRSLLVEALDKYAADIEVLGTTSYVEADEGAAVKNIDFAIRTAVEKGLFLDFHLDYHLETPQHPAPGSLLETLLNHLIEHKWTEKASKDRQAIAIGHCTRLSTMESSVTGTIVKLIKNNKLPVHFVGLPTSDLYMMGRPKAPETGAPSQPHSRLRGTLQIPSMIKDWGLDGCLSVNNVGNAFTPSGDGDPLQLASWGVLLYQAGTAADAQLLYGCVSERARRAIGLGAEEEPPQETHYSQDLGHDVPVPGLLVRNLSYVEIPGNSDDEHVQIRVPARQRLSVKDVVWDPPSLRHILR
;
A
#
# COMPACT_ATOMS: atom_id res chain seq x y z
N MET A 1 -4.77 -32.90 -0.37
CA MET A 1 -4.18 -33.37 0.90
C MET A 1 -4.25 -32.21 1.88
N GLY A 2 -4.88 -32.45 3.04
CA GLY A 2 -4.98 -31.41 4.08
C GLY A 2 -3.62 -31.07 4.68
N THR A 3 -3.44 -29.82 5.09
CA THR A 3 -2.26 -29.32 5.81
C THR A 3 -2.57 -29.28 7.30
N THR A 4 -1.82 -30.03 8.11
CA THR A 4 -1.91 -29.96 9.56
C THR A 4 -0.86 -28.98 10.10
N LEU A 5 -1.29 -28.03 10.93
CA LEU A 5 -0.42 -27.15 11.70
C LEU A 5 -0.63 -27.44 13.17
N GLU A 6 0.44 -27.73 13.85
CA GLU A 6 0.45 -28.01 15.29
C GLU A 6 1.00 -26.81 16.05
N ASN A 7 0.51 -26.58 17.26
CA ASN A 7 1.02 -25.57 18.18
C ASN A 7 0.98 -24.15 17.60
N VAL A 8 -0.21 -23.67 17.22
CA VAL A 8 -0.41 -22.37 16.57
C VAL A 8 -1.15 -21.41 17.49
N ILE A 9 -0.61 -20.23 17.70
CA ILE A 9 -1.31 -19.09 18.32
C ILE A 9 -2.11 -18.36 17.24
N ILE A 10 -3.38 -18.12 17.48
CA ILE A 10 -4.30 -17.41 16.59
C ILE A 10 -4.90 -16.24 17.38
N PRO A 11 -4.32 -15.02 17.32
CA PRO A 11 -4.73 -13.90 18.17
C PRO A 11 -6.17 -13.45 17.97
N SER A 12 -6.76 -13.68 16.79
CA SER A 12 -8.16 -13.39 16.50
C SER A 12 -9.13 -14.29 17.29
N ILE A 13 -8.67 -15.45 17.78
CA ILE A 13 -9.47 -16.38 18.59
C ILE A 13 -9.12 -16.19 20.06
N ASP A 14 -7.87 -16.46 20.42
CA ASP A 14 -7.32 -16.28 21.77
C ASP A 14 -5.80 -16.18 21.69
N ALA A 15 -5.27 -15.04 22.13
CA ALA A 15 -3.83 -14.77 22.09
C ALA A 15 -2.99 -15.63 23.07
N GLN A 16 -3.63 -16.34 24.01
CA GLN A 16 -2.95 -17.16 25.01
C GLN A 16 -3.05 -18.66 24.75
N SER A 17 -4.03 -19.07 23.95
CA SER A 17 -4.24 -20.49 23.64
C SER A 17 -3.47 -20.94 22.42
N GLN A 18 -3.08 -22.21 22.42
CA GLN A 18 -2.41 -22.88 21.33
C GLN A 18 -3.34 -23.92 20.70
N TRP A 19 -3.32 -23.99 19.38
CA TRP A 19 -4.28 -24.78 18.61
C TRP A 19 -3.54 -25.69 17.62
N ASP A 20 -4.10 -26.89 17.42
CA ASP A 20 -3.79 -27.73 16.28
C ASP A 20 -4.93 -27.56 15.26
N ILE A 21 -4.57 -27.20 14.04
CA ILE A 21 -5.53 -26.91 12.97
C ILE A 21 -5.27 -27.80 11.76
N LEU A 22 -6.34 -28.29 11.16
CA LEU A 22 -6.32 -28.99 9.89
C LEU A 22 -6.99 -28.11 8.83
N ILE A 23 -6.26 -27.85 7.75
CA ILE A 23 -6.74 -27.11 6.60
C ILE A 23 -6.80 -28.03 5.41
N ASP A 24 -7.92 -28.11 4.75
CA ASP A 24 -8.11 -28.84 3.49
C ASP A 24 -8.84 -27.97 2.47
N ASN A 25 -8.31 -27.92 1.25
CA ASN A 25 -8.86 -27.11 0.15
C ASN A 25 -9.08 -25.63 0.55
N GLY A 26 -8.14 -25.03 1.30
CA GLY A 26 -8.21 -23.64 1.73
C GLY A 26 -9.25 -23.36 2.83
N ARG A 27 -9.77 -24.37 3.50
CA ARG A 27 -10.74 -24.25 4.59
C ARG A 27 -10.26 -24.97 5.84
N VAL A 28 -10.53 -24.40 7.00
CA VAL A 28 -10.29 -25.07 8.27
C VAL A 28 -11.37 -26.15 8.46
N VAL A 29 -10.93 -27.40 8.55
CA VAL A 29 -11.80 -28.55 8.74
C VAL A 29 -11.77 -29.08 10.17
N SER A 30 -10.76 -28.73 10.94
CA SER A 30 -10.63 -29.07 12.37
C SER A 30 -9.78 -28.03 13.12
N ARG A 31 -10.17 -27.73 14.36
CA ARG A 31 -9.43 -26.93 15.31
C ARG A 31 -9.60 -27.50 16.71
N VAL A 32 -8.51 -27.92 17.31
CA VAL A 32 -8.51 -28.48 18.66
C VAL A 32 -7.41 -27.83 19.51
N PRO A 33 -7.55 -27.69 20.83
CA PRO A 33 -6.47 -27.23 21.69
C PRO A 33 -5.27 -28.14 21.58
N SER A 34 -4.06 -27.59 21.42
CA SER A 34 -2.82 -28.36 21.40
C SER A 34 -2.56 -29.02 22.76
N GLN A 35 -2.33 -30.34 22.79
CA GLN A 35 -2.05 -31.10 24.00
C GLN A 35 -1.08 -32.27 23.74
N PRO A 36 -0.15 -32.52 24.67
CA PRO A 36 0.54 -31.59 25.59
C PRO A 36 1.39 -30.60 24.77
N ALA A 37 1.90 -29.53 25.43
CA ALA A 37 2.75 -28.58 24.72
C ALA A 37 3.90 -29.28 23.97
N PRO A 38 3.96 -29.13 22.63
CA PRO A 38 5.03 -29.77 21.84
C PRO A 38 6.42 -29.26 22.24
N PRO A 39 7.48 -29.99 21.95
CA PRO A 39 8.86 -29.61 22.32
C PRO A 39 9.43 -28.48 21.44
N PHE A 40 8.63 -27.88 20.58
CA PHE A 40 9.01 -26.77 19.70
C PHE A 40 8.15 -25.52 19.97
N PRO A 41 8.68 -24.31 19.70
CA PRO A 41 7.97 -23.08 19.96
C PRO A 41 6.71 -22.96 19.08
N PRO A 42 5.65 -22.30 19.60
CA PRO A 42 4.44 -22.11 18.81
C PRO A 42 4.68 -21.21 17.60
N SER A 43 3.98 -21.50 16.51
CA SER A 43 3.86 -20.60 15.37
C SER A 43 2.75 -19.57 15.62
N LEU A 44 2.79 -18.43 14.91
CA LEU A 44 1.77 -17.40 15.00
C LEU A 44 1.06 -17.29 13.65
N LEU A 45 -0.27 -17.36 13.64
CA LEU A 45 -1.09 -17.20 12.44
C LEU A 45 -1.84 -15.88 12.51
N LEU A 46 -1.64 -15.04 11.50
CA LEU A 46 -2.16 -13.69 11.40
C LEU A 46 -2.93 -13.49 10.07
N PRO A 47 -3.82 -12.48 9.98
CA PRO A 47 -4.38 -12.04 8.70
C PRO A 47 -3.26 -11.71 7.69
N PRO A 48 -3.46 -11.99 6.40
CA PRO A 48 -2.44 -11.71 5.39
C PRO A 48 -2.29 -10.22 5.15
N LEU A 49 -1.14 -9.83 4.59
CA LEU A 49 -0.83 -8.44 4.27
C LEU A 49 -1.46 -8.00 2.95
N CYS A 50 -1.60 -6.68 2.80
CA CYS A 50 -2.17 -6.05 1.61
C CYS A 50 -1.37 -4.80 1.24
N HIS A 51 -1.17 -4.57 -0.06
CA HIS A 51 -0.75 -3.27 -0.59
C HIS A 51 -1.98 -2.48 -1.08
N PRO A 52 -2.50 -1.53 -0.33
CA PRO A 52 -3.63 -0.72 -0.79
C PRO A 52 -3.22 0.31 -1.87
N HIS A 53 -1.91 0.52 -2.09
CA HIS A 53 -1.40 1.53 -2.99
C HIS A 53 0.06 1.22 -3.38
N VAL A 54 0.29 0.69 -4.58
CA VAL A 54 1.64 0.42 -5.10
C VAL A 54 1.70 0.62 -6.61
N HIS A 55 2.74 1.31 -7.11
CA HIS A 55 2.96 1.53 -8.53
C HIS A 55 3.67 0.32 -9.16
N LEU A 56 2.92 -0.47 -9.95
CA LEU A 56 3.42 -1.70 -10.57
C LEU A 56 4.36 -1.41 -11.74
N ASP A 57 4.03 -0.47 -12.58
CA ASP A 57 4.76 -0.11 -13.79
C ASP A 57 6.10 0.60 -13.51
N LYS A 58 6.24 1.23 -12.35
CA LYS A 58 7.45 1.94 -11.91
C LYS A 58 8.33 1.16 -10.93
N ALA A 59 7.90 -0.03 -10.50
CA ALA A 59 8.67 -0.82 -9.54
C ALA A 59 10.06 -1.17 -10.09
N TYR A 60 11.06 -1.10 -9.22
CA TYR A 60 12.43 -1.56 -9.46
C TYR A 60 13.15 -0.99 -10.70
N ILE A 61 12.78 0.19 -11.22
CA ILE A 61 13.47 0.84 -12.34
C ILE A 61 14.97 0.96 -12.05
N LEU A 62 15.36 1.34 -10.83
CA LEU A 62 16.75 1.56 -10.44
C LEU A 62 17.44 0.31 -9.87
N THR A 63 16.67 -0.64 -9.34
CA THR A 63 17.22 -1.77 -8.57
C THR A 63 17.00 -3.13 -9.20
N CYS A 64 16.27 -3.23 -10.31
CA CYS A 64 16.11 -4.47 -11.05
C CYS A 64 17.46 -4.89 -11.68
N ASN A 65 18.07 -5.94 -11.14
CA ASN A 65 19.31 -6.50 -11.67
C ASN A 65 19.05 -7.20 -13.00
N ARG A 66 19.63 -6.68 -14.08
CA ARG A 66 19.43 -7.18 -15.43
C ARG A 66 20.73 -7.67 -16.02
N PRO A 67 20.74 -8.84 -16.66
CA PRO A 67 21.84 -9.19 -17.55
C PRO A 67 21.82 -8.25 -18.76
N THR A 68 22.89 -7.54 -19.01
CA THR A 68 23.05 -6.61 -20.15
C THR A 68 22.85 -7.28 -21.52
N SER A 69 22.95 -8.61 -21.58
CA SER A 69 22.77 -9.41 -22.79
C SER A 69 21.33 -9.55 -23.29
N ASN A 70 20.32 -9.15 -22.51
CA ASN A 70 18.92 -9.46 -22.79
C ASN A 70 18.15 -8.37 -23.54
N GLY A 71 18.80 -7.30 -24.01
CA GLY A 71 18.15 -6.18 -24.71
C GLY A 71 17.14 -5.41 -23.83
N GLN A 72 17.27 -5.51 -22.50
CA GLN A 72 16.49 -4.72 -21.56
C GLN A 72 17.03 -3.28 -21.50
N PRO A 73 16.17 -2.27 -21.23
CA PRO A 73 16.63 -0.90 -21.04
C PRO A 73 17.65 -0.78 -19.92
N ASP A 74 18.64 0.08 -20.09
CA ASP A 74 19.59 0.46 -19.05
C ASP A 74 19.15 1.79 -18.42
N TYR A 75 18.73 1.73 -17.17
CA TYR A 75 18.31 2.90 -16.40
C TYR A 75 19.40 3.47 -15.48
N SER A 76 20.63 3.03 -15.60
CA SER A 76 21.75 3.47 -14.75
C SER A 76 21.98 4.98 -14.79
N SER A 77 21.74 5.62 -15.95
CA SER A 77 21.82 7.07 -16.11
C SER A 77 20.69 7.86 -15.40
N LEU A 78 19.64 7.17 -14.94
CA LEU A 78 18.48 7.78 -14.27
C LEU A 78 18.58 7.73 -12.74
N MET A 79 19.76 7.39 -12.21
CA MET A 79 20.00 7.44 -10.76
C MET A 79 19.84 8.88 -10.25
N PRO A 80 19.06 9.10 -9.15
CA PRO A 80 18.85 10.42 -8.59
C PRO A 80 20.17 11.11 -8.21
N GLN A 81 20.32 12.38 -8.59
CA GLN A 81 21.45 13.24 -8.24
C GLN A 81 21.06 14.23 -7.12
N SER A 82 19.95 14.93 -7.27
CA SER A 82 19.36 15.78 -6.25
C SER A 82 18.35 15.02 -5.38
N GLY A 83 17.65 14.07 -5.98
CA GLY A 83 16.54 13.32 -5.39
C GLY A 83 15.29 14.19 -5.17
N ASP A 84 15.18 15.36 -5.80
CA ASP A 84 14.01 16.20 -5.67
C ASP A 84 12.85 15.73 -6.56
N PHE A 85 11.66 16.28 -6.33
CA PHE A 85 10.44 15.87 -7.01
C PHE A 85 10.50 16.13 -8.52
N LYS A 86 11.11 17.25 -8.95
CA LYS A 86 11.23 17.60 -10.35
C LYS A 86 12.15 16.63 -11.09
N GLU A 87 13.28 16.29 -10.48
CA GLU A 87 14.21 15.26 -11.01
C GLU A 87 13.49 13.90 -11.09
N ALA A 88 12.75 13.51 -10.04
CA ALA A 88 12.03 12.25 -10.04
C ALA A 88 10.99 12.15 -11.18
N LEU A 89 10.25 13.23 -11.46
CA LEU A 89 9.33 13.31 -12.61
C LEU A 89 10.10 13.19 -13.94
N THR A 90 11.19 13.93 -14.09
CA THR A 90 12.01 13.91 -15.31
C THR A 90 12.62 12.54 -15.59
N ASN A 91 13.19 11.91 -14.55
CA ASN A 91 13.80 10.58 -14.68
C ASN A 91 12.74 9.52 -14.95
N THR A 92 11.57 9.63 -14.33
CA THR A 92 10.45 8.71 -14.60
C THR A 92 9.92 8.85 -16.03
N SER A 93 9.77 10.06 -16.54
CA SER A 93 9.38 10.30 -17.92
C SER A 93 10.41 9.71 -18.91
N ALA A 94 11.69 9.90 -18.64
CA ALA A 94 12.78 9.32 -19.45
C ALA A 94 12.80 7.77 -19.39
N ALA A 95 12.45 7.18 -18.24
CA ALA A 95 12.29 5.73 -18.10
C ALA A 95 11.09 5.22 -18.90
N LYS A 96 9.93 5.87 -18.80
CA LYS A 96 8.70 5.52 -19.54
C LYS A 96 8.94 5.41 -21.05
N ALA A 97 9.71 6.35 -21.62
CA ALA A 97 10.07 6.34 -23.05
C ALA A 97 10.84 5.09 -23.47
N GLN A 98 11.50 4.43 -22.54
CA GLN A 98 12.31 3.22 -22.77
C GLN A 98 11.58 1.92 -22.44
N TYR A 99 10.38 1.97 -21.87
CA TYR A 99 9.66 0.76 -21.46
C TYR A 99 9.43 -0.20 -22.62
N THR A 100 9.74 -1.47 -22.37
CA THR A 100 9.38 -2.58 -23.24
C THR A 100 8.45 -3.55 -22.52
N PRO A 101 7.64 -4.34 -23.25
CA PRO A 101 6.77 -5.35 -22.62
C PRO A 101 7.53 -6.34 -21.72
N LYS A 102 8.75 -6.74 -22.14
CA LYS A 102 9.61 -7.64 -21.36
C LYS A 102 10.12 -7.00 -20.08
N ASP A 103 10.51 -5.73 -20.14
CA ASP A 103 10.98 -4.97 -18.99
C ASP A 103 9.86 -4.78 -17.96
N LEU A 104 8.69 -4.32 -18.39
CA LEU A 104 7.52 -4.14 -17.55
C LEU A 104 7.10 -5.46 -16.87
N TYR A 105 7.06 -6.55 -17.63
CA TYR A 105 6.72 -7.85 -17.09
C TYR A 105 7.76 -8.35 -16.07
N LEU A 106 9.05 -8.19 -16.35
CA LEU A 106 10.13 -8.59 -15.43
C LEU A 106 10.03 -7.84 -14.09
N ARG A 107 9.97 -6.50 -14.13
CA ARG A 107 9.91 -5.67 -12.92
C ARG A 107 8.62 -5.91 -12.12
N GLY A 108 7.49 -6.02 -12.82
CA GLY A 108 6.21 -6.34 -12.20
C GLY A 108 6.23 -7.74 -11.56
N SER A 109 6.80 -8.76 -12.23
CA SER A 109 6.94 -10.11 -11.67
C SER A 109 7.79 -10.12 -10.39
N GLN A 110 8.86 -9.33 -10.35
CA GLN A 110 9.70 -9.19 -9.16
C GLN A 110 8.91 -8.58 -8.01
N LEU A 111 8.16 -7.49 -8.25
CA LEU A 111 7.31 -6.88 -7.22
C LEU A 111 6.26 -7.88 -6.68
N LEU A 112 5.60 -8.62 -7.56
CA LEU A 112 4.60 -9.61 -7.15
C LEU A 112 5.23 -10.77 -6.37
N ALA A 113 6.39 -11.27 -6.82
CA ALA A 113 7.10 -12.34 -6.14
C ALA A 113 7.59 -11.93 -4.75
N ASP A 114 8.19 -10.74 -4.62
CA ASP A 114 8.65 -10.21 -3.33
C ASP A 114 7.46 -9.94 -2.40
N SER A 115 6.40 -9.31 -2.91
CA SER A 115 5.16 -9.09 -2.15
C SER A 115 4.59 -10.41 -1.60
N TYR A 116 4.50 -11.45 -2.43
CA TYR A 116 4.02 -12.77 -1.99
C TYR A 116 4.92 -13.37 -0.89
N ARG A 117 6.25 -13.30 -1.06
CA ARG A 117 7.21 -13.78 -0.05
C ARG A 117 7.10 -13.01 1.26
N HIS A 118 6.72 -11.74 1.21
CA HIS A 118 6.45 -10.92 2.39
C HIS A 118 5.09 -11.18 3.04
N GLY A 119 4.23 -11.97 2.43
CA GLY A 119 2.94 -12.33 3.01
C GLY A 119 1.76 -11.53 2.45
N VAL A 120 1.93 -10.85 1.33
CA VAL A 120 0.87 -10.11 0.64
C VAL A 120 0.03 -11.07 -0.20
N THR A 121 -1.29 -10.99 -0.04
CA THR A 121 -2.27 -11.78 -0.82
C THR A 121 -3.16 -10.92 -1.70
N SER A 122 -3.16 -9.60 -1.51
CA SER A 122 -3.95 -8.66 -2.30
C SER A 122 -3.24 -7.33 -2.47
N MET A 123 -3.44 -6.68 -3.62
CA MET A 123 -2.90 -5.35 -3.87
C MET A 123 -3.76 -4.55 -4.85
N ARG A 124 -3.76 -3.23 -4.66
CA ARG A 124 -4.15 -2.25 -5.68
C ARG A 124 -2.89 -1.78 -6.39
N ALA A 125 -2.77 -2.15 -7.66
CA ALA A 125 -1.62 -1.87 -8.51
C ALA A 125 -1.93 -0.70 -9.43
N PHE A 126 -1.20 0.41 -9.28
CA PHE A 126 -1.31 1.57 -10.16
C PHE A 126 -0.55 1.32 -11.45
N VAL A 127 -1.21 1.62 -12.57
CA VAL A 127 -0.72 1.41 -13.92
C VAL A 127 -1.03 2.64 -14.75
N GLU A 128 0.00 3.35 -15.19
CA GLU A 128 -0.15 4.59 -15.93
C GLU A 128 -0.50 4.35 -17.40
N VAL A 129 -1.41 5.16 -17.92
CA VAL A 129 -1.71 5.27 -19.35
C VAL A 129 -1.64 6.74 -19.75
N ASP A 130 -0.75 7.06 -20.65
CA ASP A 130 -0.48 8.41 -21.15
C ASP A 130 0.08 8.38 -22.58
N ALA A 131 0.39 9.55 -23.14
CA ALA A 131 0.90 9.68 -24.50
C ALA A 131 2.29 9.03 -24.72
N VAL A 132 3.04 8.71 -23.65
CA VAL A 132 4.38 8.09 -23.74
C VAL A 132 4.28 6.56 -23.63
N THR A 133 3.51 6.08 -22.70
CA THR A 133 3.35 4.64 -22.43
C THR A 133 2.31 3.99 -23.33
N GLU A 134 1.32 4.76 -23.78
CA GLU A 134 0.13 4.24 -24.45
C GLU A 134 -0.46 3.06 -23.66
N PHE A 135 -0.60 1.88 -24.27
CA PHE A 135 -1.16 0.68 -23.60
C PHE A 135 -0.13 -0.32 -23.12
N LYS A 136 1.18 -0.07 -23.29
CA LYS A 136 2.23 -1.04 -22.92
C LYS A 136 2.18 -1.45 -21.46
N THR A 137 1.90 -0.51 -20.57
CA THR A 137 1.84 -0.71 -19.13
C THR A 137 0.64 -1.56 -18.73
N ILE A 138 -0.55 -1.26 -19.28
CA ILE A 138 -1.75 -2.03 -19.00
C ILE A 138 -1.71 -3.42 -19.61
N ASP A 139 -1.17 -3.61 -20.82
CA ASP A 139 -0.97 -4.93 -21.42
C ASP A 139 -0.11 -5.83 -20.51
N ALA A 140 0.99 -5.28 -19.98
CA ALA A 140 1.84 -6.01 -19.04
C ALA A 140 1.13 -6.30 -17.70
N ALA A 141 0.37 -5.35 -17.17
CA ALA A 141 -0.35 -5.50 -15.90
C ALA A 141 -1.46 -6.55 -15.99
N VAL A 142 -2.22 -6.60 -17.08
CA VAL A 142 -3.26 -7.62 -17.32
C VAL A 142 -2.62 -9.00 -17.36
N LYS A 143 -1.51 -9.16 -18.09
CA LYS A 143 -0.78 -10.42 -18.12
C LYS A 143 -0.28 -10.84 -16.73
N LEU A 144 0.31 -9.92 -15.98
CA LEU A 144 0.77 -10.17 -14.61
C LEU A 144 -0.39 -10.56 -13.68
N LYS A 145 -1.53 -9.87 -13.76
CA LYS A 145 -2.73 -10.20 -13.00
C LYS A 145 -3.18 -11.65 -13.26
N GLN A 146 -3.16 -12.09 -14.51
CA GLN A 146 -3.54 -13.46 -14.91
C GLN A 146 -2.52 -14.49 -14.42
N ASP A 147 -1.24 -14.27 -14.68
CA ASP A 147 -0.17 -15.22 -14.36
C ASP A 147 0.00 -15.42 -12.84
N PHE A 148 -0.25 -14.38 -12.04
CA PHE A 148 -0.11 -14.40 -10.57
C PHE A 148 -1.44 -14.56 -9.81
N ALA A 149 -2.57 -14.74 -10.51
CA ALA A 149 -3.90 -14.83 -9.90
C ALA A 149 -4.02 -15.90 -8.80
N HIS A 150 -3.26 -16.99 -8.94
CA HIS A 150 -3.21 -18.07 -7.95
C HIS A 150 -2.41 -17.71 -6.68
N LEU A 151 -1.67 -16.60 -6.66
CA LEU A 151 -0.84 -16.15 -5.55
C LEU A 151 -1.35 -14.85 -4.92
N ILE A 152 -1.66 -13.85 -5.73
CA ILE A 152 -2.05 -12.50 -5.27
C ILE A 152 -3.25 -12.03 -6.07
N ARG A 153 -4.26 -11.52 -5.37
CA ARG A 153 -5.34 -10.78 -6.02
C ARG A 153 -4.83 -9.39 -6.40
N VAL A 154 -4.64 -9.15 -7.68
CA VAL A 154 -4.24 -7.84 -8.23
C VAL A 154 -5.47 -7.09 -8.70
N GLN A 155 -5.75 -5.96 -8.07
CA GLN A 155 -6.75 -4.98 -8.49
C GLN A 155 -6.04 -3.91 -9.31
N ILE A 156 -6.30 -3.83 -10.62
CA ILE A 156 -5.67 -2.85 -11.50
C ILE A 156 -6.36 -1.49 -11.33
N CYS A 157 -5.58 -0.50 -10.92
CA CYS A 157 -5.94 0.91 -10.94
C CYS A 157 -5.39 1.55 -12.22
N MET A 158 -6.27 1.84 -13.16
CA MET A 158 -5.94 2.66 -14.33
C MET A 158 -5.67 4.08 -13.86
N PHE A 159 -4.45 4.56 -14.07
CA PHE A 159 -3.97 5.74 -13.37
C PHE A 159 -3.51 6.85 -14.31
N ALA A 160 -4.13 8.02 -14.17
CA ALA A 160 -3.69 9.26 -14.81
C ALA A 160 -2.71 10.00 -13.88
N GLN A 161 -1.42 9.76 -14.05
CA GLN A 161 -0.35 10.46 -13.34
C GLN A 161 -0.13 11.85 -13.92
N ASP A 162 -0.10 11.96 -15.24
CA ASP A 162 0.12 13.20 -15.97
C ASP A 162 -1.19 13.97 -16.16
N PRO A 163 -1.16 15.31 -16.37
CA PRO A 163 -2.36 16.11 -16.58
C PRO A 163 -3.27 15.57 -17.68
N ILE A 164 -4.59 15.63 -17.45
CA ILE A 164 -5.63 15.22 -18.41
C ILE A 164 -6.57 16.38 -18.83
N PHE A 165 -6.44 17.54 -18.20
CA PHE A 165 -7.19 18.77 -18.54
C PHE A 165 -6.29 19.97 -18.78
N SER A 166 -4.97 19.83 -18.71
CA SER A 166 -4.00 20.89 -18.92
C SER A 166 -2.73 20.37 -19.59
N GLY A 167 -1.84 21.27 -20.00
CA GLY A 167 -0.61 20.94 -20.71
C GLY A 167 -0.83 20.44 -22.15
N ASP A 168 0.27 20.31 -22.89
CA ASP A 168 0.23 19.99 -24.34
C ASP A 168 -0.33 18.61 -24.65
N SER A 169 -0.18 17.65 -23.73
CA SER A 169 -0.63 16.26 -23.88
C SER A 169 -1.95 15.95 -23.15
N GLY A 170 -2.57 16.91 -22.45
CA GLY A 170 -3.71 16.66 -21.58
C GLY A 170 -4.90 16.00 -22.30
N ASP A 171 -5.32 16.53 -23.43
CA ASP A 171 -6.41 15.95 -24.23
C ASP A 171 -6.06 14.55 -24.76
N ARG A 172 -4.80 14.32 -25.16
CA ARG A 172 -4.33 13.01 -25.62
C ARG A 172 -4.32 12.00 -24.46
N ASN A 173 -3.80 12.40 -23.31
CA ASN A 173 -3.78 11.56 -22.09
C ASN A 173 -5.20 11.15 -21.70
N ARG A 174 -6.15 12.11 -21.67
CA ARG A 174 -7.55 11.83 -21.37
C ARG A 174 -8.19 10.88 -22.38
N SER A 175 -7.91 11.06 -23.68
CA SER A 175 -8.45 10.19 -24.73
C SER A 175 -7.94 8.75 -24.59
N LEU A 176 -6.64 8.58 -24.34
CA LEU A 176 -6.04 7.26 -24.10
C LEU A 176 -6.57 6.60 -22.83
N LEU A 177 -6.77 7.38 -21.76
CA LEU A 177 -7.36 6.87 -20.52
C LEU A 177 -8.77 6.32 -20.75
N VAL A 178 -9.63 7.07 -21.48
CA VAL A 178 -11.00 6.63 -21.82
C VAL A 178 -10.95 5.37 -22.70
N GLU A 179 -10.13 5.38 -23.74
CA GLU A 179 -9.95 4.21 -24.62
C GLU A 179 -9.49 2.96 -23.84
N ALA A 180 -8.55 3.14 -22.90
CA ALA A 180 -8.09 2.03 -22.06
C ALA A 180 -9.19 1.51 -21.14
N LEU A 181 -9.98 2.40 -20.52
CA LEU A 181 -11.11 2.02 -19.67
C LEU A 181 -12.17 1.21 -20.43
N ASP A 182 -12.35 1.46 -21.72
CA ASP A 182 -13.26 0.70 -22.58
C ASP A 182 -12.63 -0.62 -23.03
N LYS A 183 -11.40 -0.57 -23.52
CA LYS A 183 -10.69 -1.74 -24.07
C LYS A 183 -10.40 -2.82 -23.02
N TYR A 184 -10.05 -2.42 -21.80
CA TYR A 184 -9.70 -3.34 -20.72
C TYR A 184 -10.75 -3.37 -19.60
N ALA A 185 -12.00 -3.11 -19.91
CA ALA A 185 -13.10 -3.02 -18.94
C ALA A 185 -13.26 -4.27 -18.04
N ALA A 186 -12.90 -5.46 -18.55
CA ALA A 186 -12.96 -6.71 -17.78
C ALA A 186 -11.83 -6.86 -16.74
N ASP A 187 -10.73 -6.14 -16.91
CA ASP A 187 -9.53 -6.28 -16.09
C ASP A 187 -9.32 -5.11 -15.13
N ILE A 188 -9.87 -3.92 -15.46
CA ILE A 188 -9.74 -2.71 -14.66
C ILE A 188 -10.86 -2.64 -13.64
N GLU A 189 -10.49 -2.38 -12.39
CA GLU A 189 -11.43 -2.27 -11.28
C GLU A 189 -11.48 -0.87 -10.68
N VAL A 190 -10.47 -0.04 -10.93
CA VAL A 190 -10.28 1.26 -10.29
C VAL A 190 -9.89 2.33 -11.32
N LEU A 191 -10.45 3.51 -11.19
CA LEU A 191 -9.96 4.73 -11.84
C LEU A 191 -9.19 5.56 -10.82
N GLY A 192 -7.94 5.87 -11.13
CA GLY A 192 -7.08 6.72 -10.30
C GLY A 192 -6.63 7.97 -11.03
N THR A 193 -6.55 9.11 -10.33
CA THR A 193 -6.08 10.37 -10.90
C THR A 193 -5.21 11.17 -9.94
N THR A 194 -4.41 12.09 -10.51
CA THR A 194 -3.49 12.99 -9.79
C THR A 194 -3.91 14.44 -10.06
N SER A 195 -4.95 14.91 -9.37
CA SER A 195 -5.54 16.22 -9.67
C SER A 195 -4.60 17.40 -9.37
N TYR A 196 -3.62 17.25 -8.44
CA TYR A 196 -2.70 18.33 -8.07
C TYR A 196 -1.58 18.59 -9.10
N VAL A 197 -1.43 17.77 -10.13
CA VAL A 197 -0.45 18.02 -11.22
C VAL A 197 -1.03 18.89 -12.35
N GLU A 198 -2.33 19.15 -12.32
CA GLU A 198 -2.95 20.04 -13.29
C GLU A 198 -2.40 21.47 -13.16
N ALA A 199 -2.40 22.21 -14.26
CA ALA A 199 -1.74 23.52 -14.32
C ALA A 199 -2.43 24.60 -13.45
N ASP A 200 -3.72 24.45 -13.18
CA ASP A 200 -4.52 25.37 -12.38
C ASP A 200 -5.66 24.66 -11.64
N GLU A 201 -6.29 25.37 -10.73
CA GLU A 201 -7.39 24.88 -9.90
C GLU A 201 -8.61 24.47 -10.76
N GLY A 202 -8.92 25.22 -11.81
CA GLY A 202 -10.04 24.90 -12.69
C GLY A 202 -9.85 23.59 -13.44
N ALA A 203 -8.63 23.27 -13.87
CA ALA A 203 -8.28 22.00 -14.47
C ALA A 203 -8.29 20.87 -13.42
N ALA A 204 -7.81 21.12 -12.19
CA ALA A 204 -7.86 20.17 -11.11
C ALA A 204 -9.31 19.79 -10.72
N VAL A 205 -10.21 20.76 -10.65
CA VAL A 205 -11.64 20.54 -10.41
C VAL A 205 -12.27 19.70 -11.53
N LYS A 206 -11.95 19.99 -12.80
CA LYS A 206 -12.42 19.18 -13.94
C LYS A 206 -11.91 17.75 -13.88
N ASN A 207 -10.68 17.54 -13.43
CA ASN A 207 -10.08 16.21 -13.24
C ASN A 207 -10.87 15.41 -12.19
N ILE A 208 -11.18 16.01 -11.04
CA ILE A 208 -11.99 15.41 -9.97
C ILE A 208 -13.40 15.05 -10.50
N ASP A 209 -14.08 15.99 -11.13
CA ASP A 209 -15.43 15.79 -11.66
C ASP A 209 -15.46 14.67 -12.72
N PHE A 210 -14.49 14.67 -13.63
CA PHE A 210 -14.33 13.62 -14.64
C PHE A 210 -14.16 12.24 -13.98
N ALA A 211 -13.29 12.12 -13.00
CA ALA A 211 -13.02 10.85 -12.32
C ALA A 211 -14.29 10.31 -11.64
N ILE A 212 -15.03 11.15 -10.90
CA ILE A 212 -16.25 10.74 -10.20
C ILE A 212 -17.32 10.28 -11.21
N ARG A 213 -17.59 11.07 -12.27
CA ARG A 213 -18.60 10.71 -13.27
C ARG A 213 -18.24 9.43 -14.00
N THR A 214 -16.99 9.30 -14.42
CA THR A 214 -16.52 8.11 -15.14
C THR A 214 -16.60 6.86 -14.28
N ALA A 215 -16.23 6.96 -12.99
CA ALA A 215 -16.31 5.83 -12.07
C ALA A 215 -17.76 5.40 -11.79
N VAL A 216 -18.69 6.35 -11.65
CA VAL A 216 -20.13 6.04 -11.51
C VAL A 216 -20.65 5.35 -12.78
N GLU A 217 -20.32 5.89 -13.96
CA GLU A 217 -20.78 5.37 -15.26
C GLU A 217 -20.27 3.94 -15.52
N LYS A 218 -19.00 3.70 -15.21
CA LYS A 218 -18.33 2.41 -15.49
C LYS A 218 -18.34 1.42 -14.32
N GLY A 219 -18.89 1.80 -13.17
CA GLY A 219 -18.95 0.96 -11.97
C GLY A 219 -17.56 0.66 -11.41
N LEU A 220 -16.68 1.66 -11.30
CA LEU A 220 -15.30 1.54 -10.84
C LEU A 220 -15.15 2.07 -9.41
N PHE A 221 -14.16 1.55 -8.66
CA PHE A 221 -13.63 2.23 -7.49
C PHE A 221 -12.93 3.54 -7.89
N LEU A 222 -12.80 4.44 -6.93
CA LEU A 222 -12.01 5.67 -7.07
C LEU A 222 -10.73 5.62 -6.22
N ASP A 223 -9.67 6.19 -6.79
CA ASP A 223 -8.41 6.42 -6.08
C ASP A 223 -7.82 7.78 -6.48
N PHE A 224 -7.47 8.60 -5.50
CA PHE A 224 -6.95 9.93 -5.75
C PHE A 224 -5.57 10.11 -5.12
N HIS A 225 -4.66 10.68 -5.89
CA HIS A 225 -3.48 11.32 -5.33
C HIS A 225 -3.80 12.79 -5.15
N LEU A 226 -3.85 13.27 -3.91
CA LEU A 226 -4.26 14.63 -3.56
C LEU A 226 -3.27 15.33 -2.65
N ASP A 227 -3.26 16.66 -2.72
CA ASP A 227 -2.65 17.56 -1.73
C ASP A 227 -1.26 17.11 -1.27
N TYR A 228 -0.39 16.70 -2.23
CA TYR A 228 0.96 16.20 -2.00
C TYR A 228 1.95 17.35 -1.80
N HIS A 229 1.79 18.09 -0.71
CA HIS A 229 2.69 19.19 -0.31
C HIS A 229 2.56 19.47 1.19
N LEU A 230 3.63 20.06 1.73
CA LEU A 230 3.67 20.58 3.10
C LEU A 230 3.87 22.09 2.99
N GLU A 231 2.80 22.86 3.04
CA GLU A 231 2.89 24.30 2.96
C GLU A 231 3.11 24.95 4.32
N THR A 232 3.89 26.03 4.28
CA THR A 232 3.95 26.98 5.38
C THR A 232 2.85 28.02 5.22
N PRO A 233 2.32 28.59 6.32
CA PRO A 233 1.24 29.59 6.31
C PRO A 233 1.49 30.87 5.49
N GLN A 234 2.70 31.05 4.93
CA GLN A 234 3.14 32.27 4.24
C GLN A 234 2.68 32.37 2.77
N HIS A 235 2.12 31.32 2.20
CA HIS A 235 1.50 31.37 0.89
C HIS A 235 0.05 30.93 1.02
N PRO A 236 -0.94 31.80 0.70
CA PRO A 236 -2.32 31.36 0.59
C PRO A 236 -2.39 30.32 -0.53
N ALA A 237 -2.43 29.07 -0.14
CA ALA A 237 -2.62 28.00 -1.06
C ALA A 237 -4.03 28.08 -1.67
N PRO A 238 -4.21 27.64 -2.91
CA PRO A 238 -5.53 27.33 -3.42
C PRO A 238 -6.27 26.44 -2.42
N GLY A 239 -7.61 26.44 -2.45
CA GLY A 239 -8.43 25.62 -1.56
C GLY A 239 -7.94 24.19 -1.52
N SER A 240 -8.22 23.47 -0.46
CA SER A 240 -7.85 22.06 -0.36
C SER A 240 -8.56 21.26 -1.44
N LEU A 241 -7.84 20.57 -2.31
CA LEU A 241 -8.44 19.67 -3.29
C LEU A 241 -9.20 18.53 -2.61
N LEU A 242 -8.82 18.17 -1.38
CA LEU A 242 -9.57 17.22 -0.56
C LEU A 242 -10.98 17.74 -0.25
N GLU A 243 -11.13 19.00 0.18
CA GLU A 243 -12.45 19.59 0.45
C GLU A 243 -13.29 19.67 -0.84
N THR A 244 -12.67 20.06 -1.95
CA THR A 244 -13.28 20.06 -3.27
C THR A 244 -13.78 18.67 -3.66
N LEU A 245 -12.93 17.64 -3.51
CA LEU A 245 -13.31 16.25 -3.78
C LEU A 245 -14.52 15.83 -2.94
N LEU A 246 -14.51 16.08 -1.63
CA LEU A 246 -15.60 15.68 -0.74
C LEU A 246 -16.93 16.35 -1.13
N ASN A 247 -16.91 17.63 -1.49
CA ASN A 247 -18.09 18.35 -1.96
C ASN A 247 -18.61 17.77 -3.28
N HIS A 248 -17.73 17.49 -4.25
CA HIS A 248 -18.14 16.86 -5.52
C HIS A 248 -18.71 15.44 -5.31
N LEU A 249 -18.16 14.65 -4.40
CA LEU A 249 -18.74 13.33 -4.04
C LEU A 249 -20.16 13.45 -3.50
N ILE A 250 -20.43 14.48 -2.69
CA ILE A 250 -21.76 14.78 -2.15
C ILE A 250 -22.71 15.23 -3.27
N GLU A 251 -22.28 16.19 -4.09
CA GLU A 251 -23.05 16.73 -5.24
C GLU A 251 -23.42 15.64 -6.25
N HIS A 252 -22.49 14.75 -6.56
CA HIS A 252 -22.71 13.62 -7.45
C HIS A 252 -23.48 12.46 -6.78
N LYS A 253 -23.78 12.55 -5.49
CA LYS A 253 -24.46 11.51 -4.71
C LYS A 253 -23.76 10.16 -4.82
N TRP A 254 -22.46 10.16 -4.58
CA TRP A 254 -21.61 8.97 -4.70
C TRP A 254 -22.17 7.76 -3.95
N THR A 255 -22.56 7.91 -2.68
CA THR A 255 -23.10 6.86 -1.83
C THR A 255 -24.41 6.23 -2.33
N GLU A 256 -25.14 6.93 -3.21
CA GLU A 256 -26.38 6.46 -3.80
C GLU A 256 -26.17 5.83 -5.18
N LYS A 257 -25.26 6.42 -5.98
CA LYS A 257 -25.08 6.09 -7.40
C LYS A 257 -23.96 5.08 -7.68
N ALA A 258 -22.91 5.07 -6.87
CA ALA A 258 -21.85 4.08 -7.02
C ALA A 258 -22.38 2.67 -6.73
N SER A 259 -21.88 1.67 -7.45
CA SER A 259 -22.21 0.26 -7.18
C SER A 259 -21.89 -0.09 -5.73
N LYS A 260 -22.77 -0.79 -5.04
CA LYS A 260 -22.65 -1.07 -3.59
C LYS A 260 -21.31 -1.74 -3.24
N ASP A 261 -20.81 -2.59 -4.09
CA ASP A 261 -19.54 -3.31 -3.95
C ASP A 261 -18.32 -2.48 -4.40
N ARG A 262 -18.53 -1.25 -4.93
CA ARG A 262 -17.50 -0.38 -5.49
C ARG A 262 -17.48 1.02 -4.87
N GLN A 263 -17.99 1.18 -3.66
CA GLN A 263 -18.13 2.49 -3.01
C GLN A 263 -16.84 3.01 -2.36
N ALA A 264 -15.92 2.14 -1.94
CA ALA A 264 -14.71 2.56 -1.26
C ALA A 264 -13.85 3.51 -2.13
N ILE A 265 -13.45 4.63 -1.54
CA ILE A 265 -12.61 5.66 -2.16
C ILE A 265 -11.29 5.69 -1.39
N ALA A 266 -10.17 5.47 -2.07
CA ALA A 266 -8.87 5.65 -1.47
C ALA A 266 -8.29 7.02 -1.81
N ILE A 267 -7.63 7.66 -0.84
CA ILE A 267 -6.94 8.93 -1.01
C ILE A 267 -5.50 8.75 -0.56
N GLY A 268 -4.60 8.70 -1.51
CA GLY A 268 -3.15 8.59 -1.28
C GLY A 268 -2.50 9.96 -1.06
N HIS A 269 -1.39 9.97 -0.37
CA HIS A 269 -0.61 11.14 0.04
C HIS A 269 -1.36 12.08 0.98
N CYS A 270 -2.04 13.08 0.47
CA CYS A 270 -2.80 14.07 1.22
C CYS A 270 -2.00 14.70 2.38
N THR A 271 -0.70 14.86 2.19
CA THR A 271 0.26 15.25 3.25
C THR A 271 -0.01 16.63 3.82
N ARG A 272 -0.66 17.51 3.05
CA ARG A 272 -1.13 18.83 3.53
C ARG A 272 -1.99 18.71 4.79
N LEU A 273 -2.80 17.65 4.90
CA LEU A 273 -3.66 17.43 6.07
C LEU A 273 -2.87 17.34 7.39
N SER A 274 -1.59 16.93 7.33
CA SER A 274 -0.72 16.88 8.52
C SER A 274 -0.26 18.26 9.03
N THR A 275 -0.45 19.31 8.22
CA THR A 275 -0.06 20.69 8.55
C THR A 275 -1.25 21.65 8.67
N MET A 276 -2.47 21.16 8.46
CA MET A 276 -3.70 21.94 8.61
C MET A 276 -4.02 22.20 10.08
N GLU A 277 -4.65 23.34 10.34
CA GLU A 277 -5.19 23.62 11.66
C GLU A 277 -6.32 22.64 12.03
N SER A 278 -6.43 22.31 13.31
CA SER A 278 -7.46 21.38 13.82
C SER A 278 -8.88 21.80 13.47
N SER A 279 -9.17 23.09 13.34
CA SER A 279 -10.47 23.62 12.91
C SER A 279 -10.81 23.21 11.49
N VAL A 280 -9.86 23.30 10.56
CA VAL A 280 -10.02 22.89 9.16
C VAL A 280 -10.16 21.37 9.05
N THR A 281 -9.27 20.64 9.72
CA THR A 281 -9.37 19.17 9.82
C THR A 281 -10.74 18.75 10.38
N GLY A 282 -11.24 19.42 11.42
CA GLY A 282 -12.57 19.15 11.99
C GLY A 282 -13.70 19.36 10.99
N THR A 283 -13.59 20.30 10.06
CA THR A 283 -14.57 20.49 8.97
C THR A 283 -14.55 19.33 8.00
N ILE A 284 -13.38 18.89 7.57
CA ILE A 284 -13.19 17.72 6.70
C ILE A 284 -13.80 16.47 7.34
N VAL A 285 -13.49 16.23 8.62
CA VAL A 285 -14.07 15.09 9.37
C VAL A 285 -15.59 15.14 9.41
N LYS A 286 -16.18 16.32 9.63
CA LYS A 286 -17.64 16.50 9.60
C LYS A 286 -18.23 16.21 8.23
N LEU A 287 -17.61 16.69 7.14
CA LEU A 287 -18.05 16.38 5.78
C LEU A 287 -18.11 14.87 5.53
N ILE A 288 -17.04 14.16 5.88
CA ILE A 288 -16.96 12.71 5.70
C ILE A 288 -18.04 11.99 6.52
N LYS A 289 -18.12 12.27 7.82
CA LYS A 289 -19.02 11.55 8.76
C LYS A 289 -20.49 11.85 8.51
N ASN A 290 -20.85 13.13 8.32
CA ASN A 290 -22.25 13.52 8.15
C ASN A 290 -22.85 12.97 6.84
N ASN A 291 -22.02 12.82 5.81
CA ASN A 291 -22.44 12.30 4.51
C ASN A 291 -22.08 10.81 4.34
N LYS A 292 -21.55 10.16 5.38
CA LYS A 292 -21.15 8.74 5.36
C LYS A 292 -20.30 8.38 4.16
N LEU A 293 -19.37 9.27 3.78
CA LEU A 293 -18.51 9.04 2.64
C LEU A 293 -17.51 7.89 2.96
N PRO A 294 -17.42 6.87 2.11
CA PRO A 294 -16.57 5.70 2.35
C PRO A 294 -15.11 5.98 1.96
N VAL A 295 -14.52 6.99 2.57
CA VAL A 295 -13.17 7.47 2.30
C VAL A 295 -12.16 6.78 3.21
N HIS A 296 -11.09 6.28 2.61
CA HIS A 296 -9.95 5.67 3.27
C HIS A 296 -8.68 6.42 2.92
N PHE A 297 -7.99 6.96 3.92
CA PHE A 297 -6.70 7.62 3.72
C PHE A 297 -5.56 6.61 3.68
N VAL A 298 -4.67 6.77 2.70
CA VAL A 298 -3.50 5.90 2.55
C VAL A 298 -2.23 6.71 2.83
N GLY A 299 -1.62 6.47 3.98
CA GLY A 299 -0.32 7.03 4.34
C GLY A 299 0.80 6.33 3.57
N LEU A 300 1.72 7.12 3.01
CA LEU A 300 2.78 6.65 2.12
C LEU A 300 4.18 7.09 2.61
N PRO A 301 4.54 6.78 3.86
CA PRO A 301 5.66 7.42 4.56
C PRO A 301 7.01 7.23 3.86
N THR A 302 7.25 6.13 3.16
CA THR A 302 8.50 5.88 2.44
C THR A 302 8.75 6.93 1.36
N SER A 303 7.75 7.20 0.53
CA SER A 303 7.82 8.22 -0.53
C SER A 303 7.74 9.64 0.06
N ASP A 304 6.79 9.89 0.97
CA ASP A 304 6.59 11.21 1.55
C ASP A 304 7.85 11.73 2.24
N LEU A 305 8.44 10.90 3.10
CA LEU A 305 9.65 11.28 3.85
C LEU A 305 10.90 11.34 2.98
N TYR A 306 10.95 10.59 1.88
CA TYR A 306 12.06 10.69 0.93
C TYR A 306 11.96 11.96 0.08
N MET A 307 10.77 12.29 -0.43
CA MET A 307 10.58 13.43 -1.35
C MET A 307 10.55 14.78 -0.65
N MET A 308 9.94 14.87 0.54
CA MET A 308 9.68 16.12 1.21
C MET A 308 10.86 16.64 2.03
N GLY A 309 10.88 17.96 2.31
CA GLY A 309 11.87 18.61 3.14
C GLY A 309 13.28 18.58 2.56
N ARG A 310 13.43 18.54 1.26
CA ARG A 310 14.74 18.62 0.59
C ARG A 310 15.38 19.99 0.80
N PRO A 311 16.71 20.07 0.99
CA PRO A 311 17.40 21.34 1.03
C PRO A 311 17.24 22.04 -0.33
N LYS A 312 16.76 23.29 -0.28
CA LYS A 312 16.89 24.17 -1.46
C LYS A 312 18.35 24.51 -1.62
N ALA A 313 18.87 24.49 -2.85
CA ALA A 313 20.20 25.00 -3.14
C ALA A 313 20.27 26.46 -2.65
N PRO A 314 21.28 26.83 -1.85
CA PRO A 314 21.37 28.18 -1.35
C PRO A 314 21.58 29.17 -2.52
N GLU A 315 20.74 30.16 -2.64
CA GLU A 315 20.84 31.23 -3.66
C GLU A 315 22.16 32.03 -3.53
N THR A 316 22.83 31.92 -2.40
CA THR A 316 24.01 32.71 -2.04
C THR A 316 25.24 31.91 -1.64
N GLY A 317 25.28 30.61 -1.86
CA GLY A 317 26.42 29.75 -1.46
C GLY A 317 26.54 29.49 0.04
N ALA A 318 25.62 30.00 0.87
CA ALA A 318 25.58 29.72 2.30
C ALA A 318 25.04 28.30 2.54
N PRO A 319 25.58 27.54 3.53
CA PRO A 319 25.04 26.22 3.84
C PRO A 319 23.58 26.33 4.26
N SER A 320 22.71 25.47 3.70
CA SER A 320 21.31 25.39 4.10
C SER A 320 21.20 25.00 5.58
N GLN A 321 20.34 25.68 6.34
CA GLN A 321 20.13 25.31 7.74
C GLN A 321 19.46 23.94 7.84
N PRO A 322 20.10 22.93 8.47
CA PRO A 322 19.63 21.54 8.40
C PRO A 322 18.35 21.25 9.19
N HIS A 323 17.92 22.15 10.10
CA HIS A 323 16.87 21.85 11.08
C HIS A 323 15.50 22.50 10.85
N SER A 324 15.34 23.33 9.84
CA SER A 324 14.10 24.11 9.63
C SER A 324 13.28 23.68 8.42
N ARG A 325 13.40 22.42 8.00
CA ARG A 325 12.70 21.91 6.81
C ARG A 325 11.47 21.11 7.21
N LEU A 326 10.34 21.53 6.72
CA LEU A 326 9.09 20.81 6.94
C LEU A 326 9.17 19.46 6.21
N ARG A 327 9.00 18.36 6.95
CA ARG A 327 9.04 16.99 6.45
C ARG A 327 8.01 16.18 7.21
N GLY A 328 7.11 15.50 6.49
CA GLY A 328 6.03 14.77 7.16
C GLY A 328 5.31 13.81 6.21
N THR A 329 4.48 13.00 6.82
CA THR A 329 3.52 12.08 6.20
C THR A 329 2.24 12.10 7.02
N LEU A 330 1.14 11.56 6.47
CA LEU A 330 -0.12 11.48 7.20
C LEU A 330 0.05 10.75 8.54
N GLN A 331 -0.53 11.32 9.58
CA GLN A 331 -0.53 10.76 10.93
C GLN A 331 -1.64 9.72 11.08
N ILE A 332 -1.58 8.63 10.31
CA ILE A 332 -2.63 7.61 10.20
C ILE A 332 -3.12 7.08 11.57
N PRO A 333 -2.24 6.73 12.54
CA PRO A 333 -2.73 6.29 13.84
C PRO A 333 -3.57 7.33 14.57
N SER A 334 -3.16 8.61 14.55
CA SER A 334 -3.94 9.70 15.16
C SER A 334 -5.24 9.99 14.40
N MET A 335 -5.22 9.94 13.07
CA MET A 335 -6.44 10.10 12.27
C MET A 335 -7.50 9.05 12.64
N ILE A 336 -7.07 7.82 12.90
CA ILE A 336 -7.97 6.73 13.31
C ILE A 336 -8.43 6.93 14.75
N LYS A 337 -7.52 7.17 15.70
CA LYS A 337 -7.82 7.23 17.14
C LYS A 337 -8.56 8.48 17.53
N ASP A 338 -8.07 9.64 17.07
CA ASP A 338 -8.52 10.94 17.57
C ASP A 338 -9.68 11.49 16.73
N TRP A 339 -9.67 11.24 15.42
CA TRP A 339 -10.66 11.75 14.48
C TRP A 339 -11.70 10.70 14.06
N GLY A 340 -11.44 9.41 14.29
CA GLY A 340 -12.29 8.29 13.86
C GLY A 340 -12.47 8.25 12.34
N LEU A 341 -11.40 8.55 11.61
CA LEU A 341 -11.30 8.40 10.16
C LEU A 341 -10.76 7.01 9.81
N ASP A 342 -11.10 6.50 8.63
CA ASP A 342 -10.49 5.29 8.13
C ASP A 342 -9.15 5.57 7.46
N GLY A 343 -8.15 4.76 7.79
CA GLY A 343 -6.81 4.92 7.24
C GLY A 343 -6.00 3.63 7.27
N CYS A 344 -5.00 3.57 6.38
CA CYS A 344 -4.07 2.45 6.23
C CYS A 344 -2.70 2.95 5.73
N LEU A 345 -1.74 2.04 5.57
CA LEU A 345 -0.38 2.34 5.14
C LEU A 345 -0.02 1.53 3.90
N SER A 346 0.79 2.11 3.00
CA SER A 346 1.35 1.42 1.85
C SER A 346 2.74 1.91 1.48
N VAL A 347 3.43 1.11 0.66
CA VAL A 347 4.80 1.40 0.21
C VAL A 347 4.86 2.42 -0.91
N ASN A 348 3.79 2.63 -1.65
CA ASN A 348 3.69 3.51 -2.83
C ASN A 348 4.66 3.12 -3.95
N ASN A 349 5.91 3.51 -3.84
CA ASN A 349 6.99 3.26 -4.79
C ASN A 349 8.11 2.44 -4.15
N VAL A 350 8.81 1.66 -4.96
CA VAL A 350 9.94 0.84 -4.52
C VAL A 350 10.98 0.74 -5.64
N GLY A 351 12.25 1.01 -5.30
CA GLY A 351 13.36 0.90 -6.23
C GLY A 351 13.29 1.82 -7.46
N ASN A 352 12.71 3.02 -7.32
CA ASN A 352 12.60 4.02 -8.39
C ASN A 352 12.97 5.43 -7.89
N ALA A 353 12.86 6.44 -8.74
CA ALA A 353 13.26 7.81 -8.41
C ALA A 353 12.44 8.46 -7.28
N PHE A 354 11.18 8.03 -7.04
CA PHE A 354 10.35 8.50 -5.93
C PHE A 354 10.62 7.79 -4.61
N THR A 355 11.17 6.58 -4.65
CA THR A 355 11.61 5.81 -3.48
C THR A 355 12.68 4.81 -3.93
N PRO A 356 13.97 5.16 -3.85
CA PRO A 356 15.04 4.33 -4.40
C PRO A 356 15.34 3.08 -3.56
N SER A 357 14.80 3.01 -2.35
CA SER A 357 15.04 1.93 -1.38
C SER A 357 13.80 1.06 -1.18
N GLY A 358 14.00 -0.05 -0.46
CA GLY A 358 12.93 -0.97 -0.04
C GLY A 358 12.74 -2.14 -1.00
N ASP A 359 12.08 -3.15 -0.49
CA ASP A 359 11.73 -4.40 -1.17
C ASP A 359 10.21 -4.64 -1.19
N GLY A 360 9.43 -3.62 -0.83
CA GLY A 360 7.98 -3.72 -0.83
C GLY A 360 7.39 -4.49 0.36
N ASP A 361 8.07 -4.60 1.49
CA ASP A 361 7.54 -5.29 2.69
C ASP A 361 6.58 -4.41 3.51
N PRO A 362 5.25 -4.70 3.54
CA PRO A 362 4.30 -3.92 4.34
C PRO A 362 4.52 -4.06 5.85
N LEU A 363 5.03 -5.21 6.30
CA LEU A 363 5.28 -5.42 7.72
C LEU A 363 6.45 -4.58 8.22
N GLN A 364 7.48 -4.41 7.41
CA GLN A 364 8.57 -3.50 7.71
C GLN A 364 8.06 -2.05 7.80
N LEU A 365 7.11 -1.68 6.93
CA LEU A 365 6.46 -0.36 6.99
C LEU A 365 5.69 -0.17 8.31
N ALA A 366 4.94 -1.19 8.76
CA ALA A 366 4.28 -1.16 10.05
C ALA A 366 5.29 -1.02 11.21
N SER A 367 6.43 -1.70 11.13
CA SER A 367 7.52 -1.59 12.11
C SER A 367 8.11 -0.17 12.15
N TRP A 368 8.35 0.45 11.00
CA TRP A 368 8.77 1.86 10.94
C TRP A 368 7.74 2.80 11.56
N GLY A 369 6.44 2.45 11.45
CA GLY A 369 5.35 3.19 12.06
C GLY A 369 5.48 3.36 13.57
N VAL A 370 6.14 2.42 14.28
CA VAL A 370 6.43 2.53 15.71
C VAL A 370 7.24 3.79 16.02
N LEU A 371 8.25 4.06 15.20
CA LEU A 371 9.12 5.24 15.35
C LEU A 371 8.49 6.49 14.74
N LEU A 372 7.94 6.39 13.53
CA LEU A 372 7.40 7.51 12.77
C LEU A 372 6.21 8.16 13.48
N TYR A 373 5.38 7.37 14.13
CA TYR A 373 4.15 7.82 14.78
C TYR A 373 4.24 7.79 16.32
N GLN A 374 5.41 7.49 16.88
CA GLN A 374 5.61 7.31 18.34
C GLN A 374 4.60 6.29 18.92
N ALA A 375 4.30 5.24 18.16
CA ALA A 375 3.25 4.26 18.41
C ALA A 375 3.84 3.02 19.12
N GLY A 376 4.23 3.17 20.39
CA GLY A 376 5.04 2.19 21.13
C GLY A 376 4.27 1.26 22.07
N THR A 377 2.94 1.24 22.05
CA THR A 377 2.13 0.32 22.88
C THR A 377 1.73 -0.94 22.12
N ALA A 378 1.28 -1.97 22.84
CA ALA A 378 0.75 -3.18 22.22
C ALA A 378 -0.51 -2.88 21.37
N ALA A 379 -1.36 -1.95 21.81
CA ALA A 379 -2.52 -1.49 21.06
C ALA A 379 -2.12 -0.76 19.77
N ASP A 380 -1.05 0.03 19.81
CA ASP A 380 -0.49 0.69 18.63
C ASP A 380 0.04 -0.33 17.63
N ALA A 381 0.73 -1.36 18.10
CA ALA A 381 1.23 -2.43 17.22
C ALA A 381 0.08 -3.17 16.52
N GLN A 382 -1.01 -3.45 17.25
CA GLN A 382 -2.22 -4.03 16.68
C GLN A 382 -2.81 -3.11 15.60
N LEU A 383 -2.89 -1.80 15.87
CA LEU A 383 -3.38 -0.81 14.91
C LEU A 383 -2.49 -0.75 13.67
N LEU A 384 -1.17 -0.68 13.84
CA LEU A 384 -0.20 -0.62 12.74
C LEU A 384 -0.24 -1.90 11.87
N TYR A 385 -0.37 -3.07 12.49
CA TYR A 385 -0.58 -4.31 11.75
C TYR A 385 -1.89 -4.26 10.93
N GLY A 386 -2.98 -3.82 11.54
CA GLY A 386 -4.26 -3.61 10.85
C GLY A 386 -4.13 -2.66 9.66
N CYS A 387 -3.29 -1.62 9.76
CA CYS A 387 -3.06 -0.66 8.68
C CYS A 387 -2.37 -1.25 7.43
N VAL A 388 -1.69 -2.40 7.56
CA VAL A 388 -1.05 -3.10 6.43
C VAL A 388 -1.72 -4.45 6.11
N SER A 389 -2.84 -4.75 6.77
CA SER A 389 -3.62 -5.98 6.59
C SER A 389 -5.11 -5.67 6.36
N GLU A 390 -5.95 -5.81 7.36
CA GLU A 390 -7.41 -5.73 7.25
C GLU A 390 -7.90 -4.32 6.85
N ARG A 391 -7.35 -3.25 7.42
CA ARG A 391 -7.69 -1.87 7.04
C ARG A 391 -7.26 -1.57 5.61
N ALA A 392 -6.08 -2.06 5.20
CA ALA A 392 -5.60 -1.94 3.83
C ALA A 392 -6.53 -2.68 2.84
N ARG A 393 -7.01 -3.87 3.21
CA ARG A 393 -7.99 -4.61 2.40
C ARG A 393 -9.32 -3.85 2.28
N ARG A 394 -9.84 -3.30 3.38
CA ARG A 394 -11.06 -2.47 3.32
C ARG A 394 -10.89 -1.24 2.44
N ALA A 395 -9.74 -0.57 2.49
CA ALA A 395 -9.45 0.60 1.66
C ALA A 395 -9.54 0.32 0.15
N ILE A 396 -9.28 -0.92 -0.27
CA ILE A 396 -9.42 -1.35 -1.66
C ILE A 396 -10.73 -2.11 -1.94
N GLY A 397 -11.69 -2.06 -1.01
CA GLY A 397 -13.00 -2.69 -1.17
C GLY A 397 -13.00 -4.21 -0.99
N LEU A 398 -11.96 -4.79 -0.40
CA LEU A 398 -11.87 -6.21 -0.09
C LEU A 398 -12.13 -6.44 1.41
N GLY A 399 -13.35 -6.49 1.83
CA GLY A 399 -13.66 -6.65 3.25
C GLY A 399 -15.12 -6.40 3.60
N ALA A 400 -15.90 -5.97 2.61
CA ALA A 400 -17.33 -5.70 2.80
C ALA A 400 -18.18 -6.97 2.93
N GLU A 401 -17.64 -8.16 2.66
CA GLU A 401 -18.37 -9.43 2.79
C GLU A 401 -18.09 -10.17 4.11
N GLU A 402 -17.15 -9.67 4.92
CA GLU A 402 -16.78 -10.26 6.21
C GLU A 402 -16.61 -9.15 7.27
N GLU A 403 -17.67 -8.44 7.64
CA GLU A 403 -17.73 -7.90 8.99
C GLU A 403 -17.81 -9.09 9.95
N PRO A 404 -16.87 -9.23 10.91
CA PRO A 404 -17.17 -10.08 12.05
C PRO A 404 -18.43 -9.50 12.70
N PRO A 405 -19.46 -10.30 12.94
CA PRO A 405 -20.67 -9.81 13.57
C PRO A 405 -20.28 -9.14 14.89
N GLN A 406 -20.75 -7.89 15.08
CA GLN A 406 -20.72 -7.23 16.38
C GLN A 406 -21.37 -8.19 17.37
N GLU A 407 -20.59 -8.61 18.38
CA GLU A 407 -21.06 -9.40 19.52
C GLU A 407 -22.09 -10.48 19.17
N THR A 408 -21.69 -11.51 18.46
CA THR A 408 -22.51 -12.72 18.38
C THR A 408 -21.83 -13.83 19.15
N HIS A 409 -22.60 -14.42 20.03
CA HIS A 409 -22.32 -15.68 20.69
C HIS A 409 -21.68 -16.65 19.70
N TYR A 410 -20.48 -17.10 19.99
CA TYR A 410 -19.73 -18.10 19.24
C TYR A 410 -20.63 -19.26 18.81
N SER A 411 -21.09 -19.24 17.58
CA SER A 411 -21.64 -20.42 16.95
C SER A 411 -20.46 -21.36 16.65
N GLN A 412 -20.65 -22.64 16.84
CA GLN A 412 -19.65 -23.69 16.64
C GLN A 412 -19.21 -23.88 15.17
N ASP A 413 -19.24 -22.83 14.37
CA ASP A 413 -18.80 -22.88 12.97
C ASP A 413 -17.28 -22.64 12.92
N LEU A 414 -16.53 -23.74 12.84
CA LEU A 414 -15.07 -23.83 12.97
C LEU A 414 -14.28 -23.04 11.91
N GLY A 415 -14.94 -22.45 10.92
CA GLY A 415 -14.30 -21.93 9.72
C GLY A 415 -14.02 -20.43 9.67
N HIS A 416 -14.71 -19.60 10.43
CA HIS A 416 -14.67 -18.12 10.23
C HIS A 416 -13.60 -17.40 11.03
N ASP A 417 -13.08 -17.98 12.12
CA ASP A 417 -12.17 -17.30 13.04
C ASP A 417 -10.69 -17.54 12.73
N VAL A 418 -10.36 -18.48 11.87
CA VAL A 418 -8.99 -18.78 11.45
C VAL A 418 -8.72 -18.10 10.12
N PRO A 419 -7.74 -17.19 10.03
CA PRO A 419 -7.41 -16.52 8.77
C PRO A 419 -6.81 -17.51 7.76
N VAL A 420 -7.57 -17.84 6.71
CA VAL A 420 -7.10 -18.62 5.56
C VAL A 420 -7.63 -17.95 4.28
N PRO A 421 -6.76 -17.48 3.37
CA PRO A 421 -5.29 -17.52 3.50
C PRO A 421 -4.80 -16.69 4.69
N GLY A 422 -3.72 -17.13 5.33
CA GLY A 422 -3.14 -16.49 6.52
C GLY A 422 -1.63 -16.30 6.40
N LEU A 423 -1.09 -15.37 7.18
CA LEU A 423 0.34 -15.18 7.36
C LEU A 423 0.84 -16.04 8.53
N LEU A 424 1.55 -17.12 8.22
CA LEU A 424 2.17 -17.98 9.22
C LEU A 424 3.58 -17.50 9.51
N VAL A 425 3.82 -17.12 10.78
CA VAL A 425 5.13 -16.78 11.34
C VAL A 425 5.65 -17.97 12.13
N ARG A 426 6.76 -18.55 11.67
CA ARG A 426 7.40 -19.68 12.36
C ARG A 426 8.45 -19.18 13.32
N ASN A 427 8.48 -19.77 14.52
CA ASN A 427 9.48 -19.53 15.52
C ASN A 427 10.50 -20.67 15.56
N LEU A 428 11.77 -20.32 15.77
CA LEU A 428 12.86 -21.25 15.99
C LEU A 428 13.15 -21.39 17.48
N SER A 429 13.55 -22.56 17.94
CA SER A 429 14.02 -22.74 19.32
C SER A 429 15.35 -22.04 19.53
N TYR A 430 16.27 -22.17 18.59
CA TYR A 430 17.63 -21.66 18.66
C TYR A 430 18.06 -21.04 17.33
N VAL A 431 18.98 -20.09 17.41
CA VAL A 431 19.82 -19.64 16.29
C VAL A 431 21.19 -20.24 16.47
N GLU A 432 21.72 -20.85 15.42
CA GLU A 432 23.06 -21.46 15.42
C GLU A 432 24.01 -20.56 14.65
N ILE A 433 25.13 -20.21 15.26
CA ILE A 433 26.18 -19.36 14.65
C ILE A 433 27.54 -20.08 14.79
N PRO A 434 28.50 -19.80 13.89
CA PRO A 434 29.86 -20.37 13.99
C PRO A 434 30.49 -20.03 15.33
N GLY A 435 31.13 -21.03 15.96
CA GLY A 435 31.91 -20.86 17.18
C GLY A 435 33.32 -20.31 16.90
N ASN A 436 34.00 -19.87 17.92
CA ASN A 436 35.40 -19.42 17.84
C ASN A 436 36.37 -20.61 17.94
N SER A 437 36.46 -21.40 16.89
CA SER A 437 37.34 -22.56 16.81
C SER A 437 37.78 -22.74 15.33
N ASP A 438 39.02 -23.26 15.15
CA ASP A 438 39.49 -23.69 13.83
C ASP A 438 38.74 -24.94 13.32
N ASP A 439 37.90 -25.53 14.16
CA ASP A 439 36.99 -26.60 13.79
C ASP A 439 35.66 -25.99 13.27
N GLU A 440 35.41 -26.10 11.97
CA GLU A 440 34.21 -25.61 11.28
C GLU A 440 32.88 -26.21 11.82
N HIS A 441 32.97 -27.27 12.66
CA HIS A 441 31.82 -27.94 13.25
C HIS A 441 31.38 -27.36 14.61
N VAL A 442 32.17 -26.46 15.20
CA VAL A 442 31.79 -25.83 16.47
C VAL A 442 30.78 -24.74 16.26
N GLN A 443 29.58 -24.93 16.77
CA GLN A 443 28.49 -23.96 16.70
C GLN A 443 28.08 -23.48 18.10
N ILE A 444 27.78 -22.20 18.21
CA ILE A 444 27.15 -21.61 19.39
C ILE A 444 25.64 -21.60 19.16
N ARG A 445 24.90 -22.22 20.07
CA ARG A 445 23.42 -22.23 20.05
C ARG A 445 22.89 -21.18 21.00
N VAL A 446 22.15 -20.19 20.45
CA VAL A 446 21.52 -19.11 21.22
C VAL A 446 20.00 -19.27 21.15
N PRO A 447 19.26 -19.21 22.29
CA PRO A 447 17.79 -19.22 22.23
C PRO A 447 17.27 -18.14 21.31
N ALA A 448 16.41 -18.52 20.36
CA ALA A 448 15.84 -17.57 19.41
C ALA A 448 14.79 -16.66 20.08
N ARG A 449 14.71 -15.41 19.65
CA ARG A 449 13.63 -14.50 20.06
C ARG A 449 12.32 -14.97 19.44
N GLN A 450 11.29 -15.16 20.26
CA GLN A 450 9.99 -15.65 19.82
C GLN A 450 9.07 -14.50 19.44
N ARG A 451 8.25 -14.69 18.40
CA ARG A 451 7.15 -13.80 18.01
C ARG A 451 5.85 -14.51 18.34
N LEU A 452 5.27 -14.15 19.48
CA LEU A 452 4.09 -14.82 20.02
C LEU A 452 2.84 -13.94 19.97
N SER A 453 3.00 -12.70 19.52
CA SER A 453 1.92 -11.72 19.45
C SER A 453 2.10 -10.79 18.25
N VAL A 454 1.05 -10.08 17.88
CA VAL A 454 1.11 -9.01 16.86
C VAL A 454 2.16 -7.95 17.21
N LYS A 455 2.27 -7.60 18.52
CA LYS A 455 3.29 -6.67 19.00
C LYS A 455 4.69 -7.15 18.66
N ASP A 456 5.00 -8.41 18.89
CA ASP A 456 6.34 -8.96 18.65
C ASP A 456 6.68 -8.93 17.15
N VAL A 457 5.70 -9.20 16.30
CA VAL A 457 5.86 -9.20 14.84
C VAL A 457 6.05 -7.78 14.29
N VAL A 458 5.34 -6.79 14.82
CA VAL A 458 5.47 -5.38 14.39
C VAL A 458 6.76 -4.76 14.90
N TRP A 459 7.15 -5.03 16.16
CA TRP A 459 8.37 -4.46 16.73
C TRP A 459 9.65 -5.11 16.18
N ASP A 460 9.57 -6.37 15.76
CA ASP A 460 10.70 -7.16 15.27
C ASP A 460 10.23 -8.09 14.13
N PRO A 461 10.05 -7.56 12.92
CA PRO A 461 9.54 -8.30 11.77
C PRO A 461 10.35 -9.58 11.50
N PRO A 462 9.70 -10.76 11.46
CA PRO A 462 10.40 -12.01 11.21
C PRO A 462 10.76 -12.17 9.73
N SER A 463 11.92 -12.76 9.47
CA SER A 463 12.30 -13.21 8.13
C SER A 463 11.62 -14.52 7.73
N LEU A 464 11.31 -15.38 8.70
CA LEU A 464 10.63 -16.67 8.47
C LEU A 464 9.12 -16.50 8.57
N ARG A 465 8.51 -16.19 7.46
CA ARG A 465 7.06 -16.06 7.29
C ARG A 465 6.64 -16.54 5.91
N HIS A 466 5.44 -17.06 5.79
CA HIS A 466 4.88 -17.51 4.51
C HIS A 466 3.35 -17.53 4.53
N ILE A 467 2.76 -17.54 3.35
CA ILE A 467 1.31 -17.66 3.20
C ILE A 467 0.89 -19.11 3.42
N LEU A 468 -0.09 -19.28 4.29
CA LEU A 468 -0.83 -20.51 4.48
C LEU A 468 -2.09 -20.43 3.60
N ARG A 469 -2.34 -21.48 2.83
CA ARG A 469 -3.49 -21.59 1.95
C ARG A 469 -4.25 -22.88 2.19
#